data_8c682d014f6472aa9f5d9c5e25bd4a92
#
_entry.id   8c682d014f6472aa9f5d9c5e25bd4a92
#
_cell.length_a   1.000
_cell.length_b   1.000
_cell.length_c   1.000
_cell.angle_alpha   90.00
_cell.angle_beta   90.00
_cell.angle_gamma   90.00
#
_symmetry.space_group_name_H-M   'P 1'
#
loop_
_entity.id
_entity.type
_entity.pdbx_description
1 polymer ?
#
loop_
_entity_poly.entity_id
_entity_poly.type
_entity_poly.pdbx_seq_one_letter_code
_entity_poly.pdbx_strand_id
1 'polypeptide(L)'
;MNVRFTDDLRIRLNQQNAVRAPSMGELFQPVVAAGSFVNDPCDQSFIDAGPNPAVRRANCLADAQSYGVDITNWESFAKNASVQGRTGGNINLANESAEAQGYGLVFQPSFVPGELSLAIDKIVIDISDAITSYTPTQITVS
;
A
#
# COMPACT_ATOMS: atom_id res chain seq x y z
N MET A 1 -17.08 -10.99 -22.11
CA MET A 1 -18.31 -11.68 -22.59
C MET A 1 -19.48 -10.71 -22.50
N ASN A 2 -20.30 -10.63 -23.56
CA ASN A 2 -21.52 -9.83 -23.55
C ASN A 2 -22.69 -10.77 -23.81
N VAL A 3 -23.69 -10.76 -22.94
CA VAL A 3 -24.89 -11.58 -23.07
C VAL A 3 -26.10 -10.66 -23.10
N ARG A 4 -26.90 -10.81 -24.13
CA ARG A 4 -28.18 -10.12 -24.27
C ARG A 4 -29.29 -11.06 -23.75
N PHE A 5 -29.93 -10.65 -22.64
CA PHE A 5 -30.98 -11.42 -22.00
C PHE A 5 -32.35 -11.16 -22.66
N THR A 6 -32.59 -9.90 -22.96
CA THR A 6 -33.77 -9.41 -23.71
C THR A 6 -33.29 -8.28 -24.61
N ASP A 7 -34.20 -7.74 -25.46
CA ASP A 7 -33.85 -6.57 -26.27
C ASP A 7 -33.49 -5.35 -25.42
N ASP A 8 -34.03 -5.28 -24.21
CA ASP A 8 -33.89 -4.18 -23.28
C ASP A 8 -32.76 -4.38 -22.23
N LEU A 9 -32.28 -5.65 -22.04
CA LEU A 9 -31.36 -5.99 -20.97
C LEU A 9 -30.11 -6.69 -21.50
N ARG A 10 -28.93 -6.13 -21.17
CA ARG A 10 -27.61 -6.67 -21.51
C ARG A 10 -26.72 -6.80 -20.28
N ILE A 11 -26.07 -7.94 -20.15
CA ILE A 11 -25.06 -8.19 -19.14
C ILE A 11 -23.68 -8.20 -19.79
N ARG A 12 -22.73 -7.53 -19.16
CA ARG A 12 -21.31 -7.51 -19.55
C ARG A 12 -20.48 -8.17 -18.45
N LEU A 13 -19.66 -9.15 -18.83
CA LEU A 13 -18.71 -9.80 -17.95
C LEU A 13 -17.34 -9.72 -18.60
N ASN A 14 -16.34 -9.28 -17.83
CA ASN A 14 -14.96 -9.35 -18.26
C ASN A 14 -14.06 -9.86 -17.14
N GLN A 15 -12.99 -10.52 -17.50
CA GLN A 15 -11.90 -10.92 -16.62
C GLN A 15 -10.61 -10.65 -17.37
N GLN A 16 -9.66 -10.03 -16.67
CA GLN A 16 -8.35 -9.69 -17.22
C GLN A 16 -7.29 -10.04 -16.19
N ASN A 17 -6.20 -10.60 -16.67
CA ASN A 17 -4.98 -10.80 -15.89
C ASN A 17 -3.88 -9.95 -16.51
N ALA A 18 -3.19 -9.18 -15.69
CA ALA A 18 -2.06 -8.37 -16.09
C ALA A 18 -0.85 -8.70 -15.22
N VAL A 19 0.32 -8.67 -15.81
CA VAL A 19 1.60 -8.88 -15.12
C VAL A 19 2.52 -7.70 -15.43
N ARG A 20 3.13 -7.11 -14.42
CA ARG A 20 4.15 -6.08 -14.55
C ARG A 20 5.49 -6.60 -14.03
N ALA A 21 6.47 -6.64 -14.89
CA ALA A 21 7.84 -6.89 -14.46
C ALA A 21 8.41 -5.67 -13.72
N PRO A 22 9.27 -5.86 -12.71
CA PRO A 22 10.01 -4.77 -12.10
C PRO A 22 10.81 -3.99 -13.15
N SER A 23 10.88 -2.68 -12.99
CA SER A 23 11.71 -1.83 -13.84
C SER A 23 13.20 -2.02 -13.54
N MET A 24 14.07 -1.61 -14.46
CA MET A 24 15.52 -1.65 -14.28
C MET A 24 15.98 -0.85 -13.06
N GLY A 25 15.31 0.27 -12.75
CA GLY A 25 15.59 1.05 -11.55
C GLY A 25 15.22 0.32 -10.26
N GLU A 26 14.05 -0.34 -10.23
CA GLU A 26 13.61 -1.13 -9.08
C GLU A 26 14.53 -2.31 -8.78
N LEU A 27 15.11 -2.91 -9.82
CA LEU A 27 16.03 -4.06 -9.70
C LEU A 27 17.47 -3.63 -9.40
N PHE A 28 18.01 -2.67 -10.16
CA PHE A 28 19.46 -2.46 -10.27
C PHE A 28 19.91 -1.07 -9.83
N GLN A 29 19.04 -0.24 -9.25
CA GLN A 29 19.47 1.04 -8.72
C GLN A 29 20.64 0.86 -7.75
N PRO A 30 21.77 1.54 -7.92
CA PRO A 30 22.89 1.45 -6.98
C PRO A 30 22.47 1.83 -5.57
N VAL A 31 23.01 1.13 -4.59
CA VAL A 31 22.79 1.48 -3.19
C VAL A 31 23.52 2.77 -2.88
N VAL A 32 22.77 3.80 -2.52
CA VAL A 32 23.29 5.12 -2.15
C VAL A 32 22.90 5.48 -0.71
N ALA A 33 23.75 6.28 -0.06
CA ALA A 33 23.41 6.84 1.23
C ALA A 33 22.28 7.89 1.06
N ALA A 34 21.28 7.83 1.91
CA ALA A 34 20.16 8.77 1.95
C ALA A 34 19.92 9.23 3.37
N GLY A 35 19.91 10.54 3.60
CA GLY A 35 19.50 11.12 4.88
C GLY A 35 17.97 11.28 4.89
N SER A 36 17.33 10.85 5.98
CA SER A 36 15.88 10.97 6.15
C SER A 36 15.52 11.40 7.56
N PHE A 37 14.48 12.21 7.67
CA PHE A 37 13.84 12.45 8.95
C PHE A 37 12.91 11.28 9.26
N VAL A 38 13.03 10.74 10.46
CA VAL A 38 12.22 9.62 10.93
C VAL A 38 11.60 9.96 12.27
N ASN A 39 10.40 9.45 12.51
CA ASN A 39 9.80 9.50 13.83
C ASN A 39 10.24 8.27 14.60
N ASP A 40 10.99 8.49 15.69
CA ASP A 40 11.38 7.42 16.58
C ASP A 40 10.14 6.93 17.34
N PRO A 41 9.75 5.65 17.20
CA PRO A 41 8.57 5.12 17.87
C PRO A 41 8.69 5.11 19.40
N CYS A 42 9.91 5.21 19.93
CA CYS A 42 10.18 5.24 21.36
C CYS A 42 10.28 6.66 21.95
N ASP A 43 10.30 7.70 21.07
CA ASP A 43 10.21 9.09 21.52
C ASP A 43 8.90 9.35 22.27
N GLN A 44 8.95 10.13 23.35
CA GLN A 44 7.77 10.49 24.14
C GLN A 44 6.61 11.06 23.34
N SER A 45 6.90 11.77 22.26
CA SER A 45 5.86 12.36 21.38
C SER A 45 5.14 11.30 20.55
N PHE A 46 5.72 10.12 20.36
CA PHE A 46 5.22 9.09 19.45
C PHE A 46 4.91 7.74 20.13
N ILE A 47 5.45 7.49 21.34
CA ILE A 47 5.35 6.19 22.02
C ILE A 47 3.88 5.75 22.26
N ASP A 48 3.00 6.70 22.46
CA ASP A 48 1.56 6.46 22.67
C ASP A 48 0.73 6.64 21.38
N ALA A 49 1.36 6.99 20.24
CA ALA A 49 0.68 7.14 18.96
C ALA A 49 0.46 5.78 18.27
N GLY A 50 -0.65 5.64 17.55
CA GLY A 50 -0.94 4.46 16.74
C GLY A 50 -1.79 3.39 17.43
N PRO A 51 -1.99 2.22 16.78
CA PRO A 51 -3.04 1.27 17.17
C PRO A 51 -2.74 0.46 18.43
N ASN A 52 -1.47 0.27 18.81
CA ASN A 52 -1.06 -0.61 19.92
C ASN A 52 0.00 0.05 20.82
N PRO A 53 -0.32 1.14 21.54
CA PRO A 53 0.66 1.87 22.35
C PRO A 53 1.27 1.03 23.48
N ALA A 54 0.52 0.13 24.09
CA ALA A 54 1.01 -0.73 25.16
C ALA A 54 2.11 -1.69 24.67
N VAL A 55 1.93 -2.30 23.51
CA VAL A 55 2.92 -3.19 22.89
C VAL A 55 4.18 -2.40 22.51
N ARG A 56 4.01 -1.23 21.89
CA ARG A 56 5.12 -0.36 21.54
C ARG A 56 5.94 0.04 22.76
N ARG A 57 5.27 0.50 23.82
CA ARG A 57 5.95 0.87 25.08
C ARG A 57 6.71 -0.31 25.68
N ALA A 58 6.14 -1.52 25.68
CA ALA A 58 6.80 -2.71 26.18
C ALA A 58 8.04 -3.06 25.35
N ASN A 59 7.95 -3.00 24.02
CA ASN A 59 9.08 -3.25 23.13
C ASN A 59 10.17 -2.20 23.30
N CYS A 60 9.84 -0.91 23.36
CA CYS A 60 10.77 0.17 23.59
C CYS A 60 11.50 0.04 24.93
N LEU A 61 10.79 -0.35 26.00
CA LEU A 61 11.39 -0.60 27.31
C LEU A 61 12.37 -1.78 27.26
N ALA A 62 11.97 -2.89 26.63
CA ALA A 62 12.82 -4.08 26.51
C ALA A 62 14.10 -3.78 25.71
N ASP A 63 13.97 -3.04 24.61
CA ASP A 63 15.10 -2.66 23.77
C ASP A 63 16.05 -1.69 24.53
N ALA A 64 15.51 -0.65 25.13
CA ALA A 64 16.28 0.32 25.90
C ALA A 64 17.03 -0.32 27.08
N GLN A 65 16.40 -1.28 27.78
CA GLN A 65 17.06 -2.03 28.85
C GLN A 65 18.27 -2.81 28.37
N SER A 66 18.23 -3.33 27.14
CA SER A 66 19.36 -4.06 26.55
C SER A 66 20.60 -3.18 26.38
N TYR A 67 20.40 -1.86 26.22
CA TYR A 67 21.45 -0.85 26.08
C TYR A 67 21.71 -0.04 27.38
N GLY A 68 20.99 -0.34 28.46
CA GLY A 68 21.09 0.39 29.70
C GLY A 68 20.58 1.84 29.65
N VAL A 69 19.61 2.11 28.73
CA VAL A 69 19.06 3.44 28.54
C VAL A 69 17.71 3.56 29.25
N ASP A 70 17.51 4.69 29.95
CA ASP A 70 16.19 5.04 30.52
C ASP A 70 15.37 5.84 29.52
N ILE A 71 14.21 5.34 29.14
CA ILE A 71 13.29 5.99 28.19
C ILE A 71 12.14 6.75 28.86
N THR A 72 12.15 6.91 30.18
CA THR A 72 11.05 7.57 30.92
C THR A 72 10.75 8.99 30.40
N ASN A 73 11.78 9.70 29.96
CA ASN A 73 11.70 11.03 29.33
C ASN A 73 12.55 11.11 28.06
N TRP A 74 12.55 10.04 27.28
CA TRP A 74 13.38 9.94 26.08
C TRP A 74 12.90 10.87 24.97
N GLU A 75 13.77 11.75 24.51
CA GLU A 75 13.60 12.54 23.30
C GLU A 75 14.64 12.12 22.26
N SER A 76 14.17 11.63 21.14
CA SER A 76 15.06 11.19 20.06
C SER A 76 15.66 12.38 19.32
N PHE A 77 16.97 12.35 19.05
CA PHE A 77 17.61 13.35 18.20
C PHE A 77 17.12 13.29 16.73
N ALA A 78 16.58 12.16 16.27
CA ALA A 78 16.00 11.98 14.94
C ALA A 78 14.84 12.94 14.64
N LYS A 79 14.25 13.53 15.68
CA LYS A 79 13.23 14.57 15.60
C LYS A 79 13.75 15.86 14.96
N ASN A 80 15.03 16.18 15.19
CA ASN A 80 15.66 17.44 14.77
C ASN A 80 16.87 17.25 13.83
N ALA A 81 17.24 16.01 13.53
CA ALA A 81 18.37 15.68 12.68
C ALA A 81 18.03 14.53 11.75
N SER A 82 18.59 14.54 10.54
CA SER A 82 18.41 13.42 9.62
C SER A 82 19.22 12.21 10.09
N VAL A 83 18.59 11.04 9.97
CA VAL A 83 19.25 9.74 10.21
C VAL A 83 19.77 9.22 8.88
N GLN A 84 20.99 8.69 8.90
CA GLN A 84 21.62 8.09 7.72
C GLN A 84 20.98 6.72 7.45
N GLY A 85 20.44 6.57 6.25
CA GLY A 85 19.92 5.33 5.72
C GLY A 85 20.60 4.95 4.41
N ARG A 86 20.09 3.92 3.77
CA ARG A 86 20.50 3.49 2.44
C ARG A 86 19.26 3.22 1.62
N THR A 87 19.28 3.58 0.34
CA THR A 87 18.27 3.23 -0.65
C THR A 87 18.92 2.62 -1.87
N GLY A 88 18.25 1.68 -2.52
CA GLY A 88 18.78 1.00 -3.69
C GLY A 88 17.74 0.05 -4.28
N GLY A 89 18.07 -0.57 -5.40
CA GLY A 89 17.25 -1.59 -6.04
C GLY A 89 17.30 -2.93 -5.27
N ASN A 90 16.36 -3.80 -5.62
CA ASN A 90 16.30 -5.17 -5.10
C ASN A 90 16.15 -6.17 -6.26
N ILE A 91 17.21 -6.93 -6.52
CA ILE A 91 17.27 -7.91 -7.61
C ILE A 91 16.34 -9.12 -7.39
N ASN A 92 15.81 -9.30 -6.19
CA ASN A 92 14.91 -10.40 -5.83
C ASN A 92 13.42 -10.04 -5.92
N LEU A 93 13.08 -8.90 -6.51
CA LEU A 93 11.67 -8.52 -6.70
C LEU A 93 10.98 -9.51 -7.64
N ALA A 94 9.81 -10.00 -7.22
CA ALA A 94 8.91 -10.76 -8.06
C ALA A 94 8.14 -9.84 -9.02
N ASN A 95 7.52 -10.43 -10.04
CA ASN A 95 6.60 -9.71 -10.91
C ASN A 95 5.32 -9.37 -10.13
N GLU A 96 4.84 -8.16 -10.29
CA GLU A 96 3.52 -7.75 -9.82
C GLU A 96 2.45 -8.34 -10.72
N SER A 97 1.41 -8.94 -10.15
CA SER A 97 0.29 -9.49 -10.88
C SER A 97 -1.03 -8.83 -10.44
N ALA A 98 -1.90 -8.57 -11.39
CA ALA A 98 -3.22 -8.02 -11.15
C ALA A 98 -4.28 -8.87 -11.84
N GLU A 99 -5.34 -9.20 -11.10
CA GLU A 99 -6.55 -9.78 -11.64
C GLU A 99 -7.68 -8.76 -11.54
N ALA A 100 -8.30 -8.45 -12.67
CA ALA A 100 -9.43 -7.53 -12.74
C ALA A 100 -10.70 -8.27 -13.24
N GLN A 101 -11.77 -8.13 -12.49
CA GLN A 101 -13.09 -8.68 -12.82
C GLN A 101 -14.10 -7.54 -12.94
N GLY A 102 -14.83 -7.52 -14.03
CA GLY A 102 -15.85 -6.52 -14.31
C GLY A 102 -17.21 -7.15 -14.56
N TYR A 103 -18.21 -6.60 -13.90
CA TYR A 103 -19.63 -7.00 -14.00
C TYR A 103 -20.45 -5.78 -14.37
N GLY A 104 -21.13 -5.80 -15.50
CA GLY A 104 -21.93 -4.69 -15.98
C GLY A 104 -23.36 -5.11 -16.31
N LEU A 105 -24.30 -4.26 -15.98
CA LEU A 105 -25.71 -4.37 -16.37
C LEU A 105 -26.08 -3.13 -17.17
N VAL A 106 -26.65 -3.31 -18.36
CA VAL A 106 -27.16 -2.23 -19.18
C VAL A 106 -28.63 -2.48 -19.44
N PHE A 107 -29.48 -1.52 -19.08
CA PHE A 107 -30.92 -1.54 -19.28
C PHE A 107 -31.35 -0.39 -20.20
N GLN A 108 -31.98 -0.74 -21.30
CA GLN A 108 -32.44 0.19 -22.32
C GLN A 108 -33.92 -0.16 -22.69
N PRO A 109 -34.89 0.33 -21.89
CA PRO A 109 -36.29 -0.03 -22.08
C PRO A 109 -36.85 0.51 -23.39
N SER A 110 -37.39 -0.38 -24.22
CA SER A 110 -38.03 -0.02 -25.49
C SER A 110 -39.45 0.53 -25.30
N PHE A 111 -40.05 0.34 -24.12
CA PHE A 111 -41.42 0.78 -23.81
C PHE A 111 -41.51 2.23 -23.30
N VAL A 112 -40.40 2.89 -23.09
CA VAL A 112 -40.33 4.29 -22.63
C VAL A 112 -40.22 5.20 -23.87
N PRO A 113 -41.10 6.23 -24.03
CA PRO A 113 -40.96 7.19 -25.11
C PRO A 113 -39.66 7.99 -24.96
N GLY A 114 -38.78 7.99 -25.98
CA GLY A 114 -37.48 8.57 -25.98
C GLY A 114 -36.36 7.56 -25.77
N GLU A 115 -35.13 8.00 -25.65
CA GLU A 115 -33.95 7.14 -25.43
C GLU A 115 -33.54 7.18 -23.96
N LEU A 116 -33.78 6.11 -23.23
CA LEU A 116 -33.28 5.93 -21.85
C LEU A 116 -32.26 4.80 -21.82
N SER A 117 -31.09 5.05 -21.26
CA SER A 117 -30.08 4.03 -21.02
C SER A 117 -29.54 4.14 -19.58
N LEU A 118 -29.65 3.05 -18.84
CA LEU A 118 -29.09 2.92 -17.50
C LEU A 118 -28.00 1.86 -17.53
N ALA A 119 -26.80 2.20 -17.05
CA ALA A 119 -25.69 1.26 -16.91
C ALA A 119 -25.17 1.27 -15.50
N ILE A 120 -24.94 0.09 -14.94
CA ILE A 120 -24.30 -0.11 -13.62
C ILE A 120 -23.14 -1.07 -13.84
N ASP A 121 -21.94 -0.66 -13.47
CA ASP A 121 -20.75 -1.47 -13.58
C ASP A 121 -20.07 -1.62 -12.19
N LYS A 122 -19.69 -2.85 -11.84
CA LYS A 122 -18.84 -3.17 -10.70
C LYS A 122 -17.52 -3.70 -11.21
N ILE A 123 -16.42 -3.10 -10.72
CA ILE A 123 -15.06 -3.53 -11.03
C ILE A 123 -14.40 -3.93 -9.71
N VAL A 124 -13.77 -5.10 -9.71
CA VAL A 124 -12.96 -5.63 -8.61
C VAL A 124 -11.55 -5.84 -9.17
N ILE A 125 -10.56 -5.31 -8.48
CA ILE A 125 -9.15 -5.45 -8.86
C ILE A 125 -8.40 -5.97 -7.64
N ASP A 126 -7.74 -7.10 -7.80
CA ASP A 126 -6.84 -7.70 -6.82
C ASP A 126 -5.41 -7.62 -7.35
N ILE A 127 -4.51 -7.04 -6.56
CA ILE A 127 -3.10 -6.90 -6.91
C ILE A 127 -2.28 -7.71 -5.91
N SER A 128 -1.46 -8.62 -6.43
CA SER A 128 -0.52 -9.43 -5.66
C SER A 128 0.91 -9.02 -5.98
N ASP A 129 1.79 -9.13 -4.98
CA ASP A 129 3.21 -8.80 -5.07
C ASP A 129 3.47 -7.36 -5.54
N ALA A 130 2.62 -6.42 -5.11
CA ALA A 130 2.74 -5.01 -5.47
C ALA A 130 4.11 -4.45 -5.08
N ILE A 131 4.84 -3.92 -6.07
CA ILE A 131 6.16 -3.35 -5.85
C ILE A 131 6.01 -1.95 -5.26
N THR A 132 6.45 -1.80 -4.02
CA THR A 132 6.42 -0.52 -3.31
C THR A 132 7.70 -0.32 -2.50
N SER A 133 8.02 0.92 -2.19
CA SER A 133 9.13 1.26 -1.30
C SER A 133 8.59 1.65 0.07
N TYR A 134 9.19 1.11 1.12
CA TYR A 134 8.91 1.55 2.48
C TYR A 134 9.48 2.93 2.73
N THR A 135 8.71 3.79 3.37
CA THR A 135 9.24 5.05 3.89
C THR A 135 10.11 4.78 5.13
N PRO A 136 11.10 5.62 5.44
CA PRO A 136 11.91 5.46 6.64
C PRO A 136 11.10 5.32 7.93
N THR A 137 10.01 6.08 8.07
CA THR A 137 9.12 5.98 9.23
C THR A 137 8.39 4.64 9.29
N GLN A 138 7.98 4.06 8.16
CA GLN A 138 7.37 2.72 8.14
C GLN A 138 8.35 1.63 8.58
N ILE A 139 9.63 1.76 8.22
CA ILE A 139 10.68 0.81 8.63
C ILE A 139 10.91 0.86 10.13
N THR A 140 10.83 2.03 10.76
CA THR A 140 11.09 2.19 12.20
C THR A 140 9.93 1.78 13.10
N VAL A 141 8.71 1.66 12.57
CA VAL A 141 7.50 1.29 13.36
C VAL A 141 6.98 -0.12 13.09
N SER A 142 7.64 -0.88 12.23
CA SER A 142 7.26 -2.26 11.85
C SER A 142 7.73 -3.30 12.87
#